data_9ee4d165b19f966b1790cd0cc1662816
#
_entry.id   9ee4d165b19f966b1790cd0cc1662816
#
_cell.length_a   1.000
_cell.length_b   1.000
_cell.length_c   1.000
_cell.angle_alpha   90.00
_cell.angle_beta   90.00
_cell.angle_gamma   90.00
#
_symmetry.space_group_name_H-M   'P 1'
#
loop_
_entity.id
_entity.type
_entity.pdbx_description
1 polymer ?
#
loop_
_entity_poly.entity_id
_entity_poly.type
_entity_poly.pdbx_seq_one_letter_code
_entity_poly.pdbx_strand_id
1 'polypeptide(L)'
;MSLIKENSINKQGQKPDAMKLVATGIVNARFVILAAFVLISVYCALSIGKVNVNEDLTAFLPDTTETRKGLTVMEDEFMTYGSADVMISNITVDIAQKLADEIAGYEHVASVDFDDSPSHFIDSSALLSISFDGEADDPQIEGEMDHIKERLKDYDTYISSEIGYDFSAELAKEMVGVLAIAAIVIIAVLLFTSRSYFEVVIFGIVFAVAALMNMGTNYWLGEISSITNSIAVILQLVLAIDYAIIFIHRYQDEVAKNPIVKEALIEALSKAILEISSSSLTTISGLIALTLMQFRLGYDMGVVLTKGIICSLITVFLLMPGLIMLFPRQLKKTAHRNLIPSIRGWGSFLTKSKYCFVWIFLLILPFAFYYSRQTEYAFSDKSITEIVYSPTREAMHKISDTFADSNVIAAIVPSGAYENEKSILNAVSKMDHVRNVTGLANIETGDGHVLTDPYTPRMLAELLDIDYETALLLFQGYGVKHEEYQVFFGNSDEYQVVLLDMF
;
A
#
# COMPACT_ATOMS: atom_id res chain seq x y z
N MET A 1 -3.55 -48.48 -63.93
CA MET A 1 -2.21 -48.39 -63.26
C MET A 1 -1.62 -46.99 -63.36
N SER A 2 -2.44 -45.95 -63.09
CA SER A 2 -2.01 -44.55 -63.18
C SER A 2 -2.64 -43.63 -62.08
N LEU A 3 -3.26 -44.19 -61.07
CA LEU A 3 -3.91 -43.45 -59.98
C LEU A 3 -3.25 -43.61 -58.59
N ILE A 4 -2.06 -44.19 -58.50
CA ILE A 4 -1.32 -44.44 -57.25
C ILE A 4 0.01 -43.64 -57.18
N LYS A 5 0.26 -42.74 -58.12
CA LYS A 5 1.56 -42.03 -58.18
C LYS A 5 1.48 -40.53 -57.91
N GLU A 6 0.34 -39.97 -57.49
CA GLU A 6 0.17 -38.53 -57.28
C GLU A 6 0.07 -38.06 -55.82
N ASN A 7 0.16 -39.01 -54.86
CA ASN A 7 0.05 -38.67 -53.42
C ASN A 7 1.37 -38.85 -52.64
N SER A 8 2.54 -38.86 -53.28
CA SER A 8 3.82 -38.99 -52.61
C SER A 8 4.82 -37.85 -52.80
N ILE A 9 4.39 -36.72 -53.31
CA ILE A 9 5.30 -35.56 -53.50
C ILE A 9 4.66 -34.34 -52.80
N ASN A 10 4.69 -34.32 -51.46
CA ASN A 10 4.76 -33.07 -50.66
C ASN A 10 5.10 -33.36 -49.21
N LYS A 11 6.19 -34.06 -48.96
CA LYS A 11 6.86 -34.08 -47.62
C LYS A 11 8.32 -33.77 -47.84
N GLN A 12 8.63 -32.65 -48.48
CA GLN A 12 9.98 -32.08 -48.45
C GLN A 12 10.11 -31.16 -47.24
N GLY A 13 10.83 -31.61 -46.19
CA GLY A 13 11.85 -30.85 -45.50
C GLY A 13 11.50 -29.55 -44.80
N GLN A 14 10.25 -29.30 -44.37
CA GLN A 14 10.05 -28.29 -43.32
C GLN A 14 10.42 -28.90 -41.99
N LYS A 15 11.50 -28.37 -41.35
CA LYS A 15 11.78 -28.61 -39.95
C LYS A 15 10.47 -28.42 -39.17
N PRO A 16 10.07 -29.33 -38.29
CA PRO A 16 8.85 -29.15 -37.51
C PRO A 16 8.94 -27.81 -36.82
N ASP A 17 7.90 -26.99 -37.02
CA ASP A 17 7.80 -25.68 -36.38
C ASP A 17 7.98 -25.92 -34.86
N ALA A 18 9.03 -25.35 -34.29
CA ALA A 18 9.41 -25.57 -32.88
C ALA A 18 8.24 -25.29 -31.94
N MET A 19 7.42 -24.29 -32.26
CA MET A 19 6.23 -23.94 -31.47
C MET A 19 5.14 -25.01 -31.56
N LYS A 20 4.99 -25.65 -32.72
CA LYS A 20 4.05 -26.76 -32.91
C LYS A 20 4.47 -27.98 -32.13
N LEU A 21 5.78 -28.24 -31.99
CA LEU A 21 6.31 -29.35 -31.21
C LEU A 21 6.06 -29.10 -29.71
N VAL A 22 6.29 -27.89 -29.20
CA VAL A 22 5.97 -27.48 -27.84
C VAL A 22 4.48 -27.61 -27.56
N ALA A 23 3.61 -27.07 -28.43
CA ALA A 23 2.17 -27.15 -28.30
C ALA A 23 1.67 -28.63 -28.29
N THR A 24 2.26 -29.49 -29.12
CA THR A 24 1.94 -30.92 -29.14
C THR A 24 2.32 -31.59 -27.83
N GLY A 25 3.48 -31.26 -27.25
CA GLY A 25 3.93 -31.76 -25.95
C GLY A 25 2.98 -31.37 -24.84
N ILE A 26 2.57 -30.10 -24.78
CA ILE A 26 1.64 -29.57 -23.76
C ILE A 26 0.28 -30.30 -23.85
N VAL A 27 -0.31 -30.38 -25.03
CA VAL A 27 -1.64 -31.01 -25.23
C VAL A 27 -1.60 -32.52 -24.91
N ASN A 28 -0.49 -33.21 -25.21
CA ASN A 28 -0.35 -34.62 -24.89
C ASN A 28 -0.15 -34.86 -23.38
N ALA A 29 0.59 -34.00 -22.71
CA ALA A 29 0.88 -34.08 -21.26
C ALA A 29 -0.25 -33.50 -20.38
N ARG A 30 -1.39 -33.10 -20.95
CA ARG A 30 -2.46 -32.35 -20.25
C ARG A 30 -2.87 -32.90 -18.89
N PHE A 31 -2.96 -34.22 -18.70
CA PHE A 31 -3.37 -34.80 -17.41
C PHE A 31 -2.29 -34.65 -16.34
N VAL A 32 -1.02 -34.78 -16.73
CA VAL A 32 0.12 -34.56 -15.82
C VAL A 32 0.19 -33.07 -15.44
N ILE A 33 -0.01 -32.20 -16.40
CA ILE A 33 -0.05 -30.75 -16.19
C ILE A 33 -1.21 -30.37 -15.26
N LEU A 34 -2.42 -30.87 -15.49
CA LEU A 34 -3.58 -30.63 -14.62
C LEU A 34 -3.32 -31.09 -13.18
N ALA A 35 -2.77 -32.30 -13.01
CA ALA A 35 -2.40 -32.81 -11.69
C ALA A 35 -1.34 -31.94 -11.00
N ALA A 36 -0.32 -31.49 -11.74
CA ALA A 36 0.70 -30.57 -11.21
C ALA A 36 0.08 -29.23 -10.76
N PHE A 37 -0.83 -28.64 -11.55
CA PHE A 37 -1.52 -27.41 -11.16
C PHE A 37 -2.38 -27.58 -9.91
N VAL A 38 -3.04 -28.72 -9.73
CA VAL A 38 -3.79 -29.00 -8.50
C VAL A 38 -2.85 -29.05 -7.30
N LEU A 39 -1.71 -29.74 -7.40
CA LEU A 39 -0.73 -29.81 -6.31
C LEU A 39 -0.11 -28.44 -5.99
N ILE A 40 0.26 -27.67 -7.02
CA ILE A 40 0.78 -26.31 -6.86
C ILE A 40 -0.27 -25.40 -6.22
N SER A 41 -1.53 -25.50 -6.66
CA SER A 41 -2.62 -24.69 -6.09
C SER A 41 -2.84 -25.01 -4.62
N VAL A 42 -2.80 -26.27 -4.21
CA VAL A 42 -2.91 -26.67 -2.80
C VAL A 42 -1.72 -26.12 -2.00
N TYR A 43 -0.49 -26.26 -2.51
CA TYR A 43 0.69 -25.68 -1.87
C TYR A 43 0.57 -24.18 -1.69
N CYS A 44 0.20 -23.45 -2.76
CA CYS A 44 0.06 -22.00 -2.72
C CYS A 44 -1.06 -21.56 -1.75
N ALA A 45 -2.19 -22.27 -1.72
CA ALA A 45 -3.27 -21.98 -0.77
C ALA A 45 -2.83 -22.11 0.70
N LEU A 46 -2.00 -23.10 1.01
CA LEU A 46 -1.43 -23.29 2.35
C LEU A 46 -0.32 -22.26 2.69
N SER A 47 0.25 -21.62 1.69
CA SER A 47 1.36 -20.68 1.85
C SER A 47 0.88 -19.22 1.94
N ILE A 48 -0.32 -18.87 1.48
CA ILE A 48 -0.84 -17.49 1.52
C ILE A 48 -0.85 -16.92 2.93
N GLY A 49 -1.33 -17.68 3.92
CA GLY A 49 -1.37 -17.23 5.32
C GLY A 49 0.00 -17.09 6.01
N LYS A 50 1.10 -17.38 5.30
CA LYS A 50 2.48 -17.22 5.80
C LYS A 50 3.21 -16.05 5.14
N VAL A 51 2.54 -15.33 4.26
CA VAL A 51 3.09 -14.13 3.63
C VAL A 51 3.13 -13.03 4.66
N ASN A 52 4.32 -12.47 4.90
CA ASN A 52 4.47 -11.30 5.75
C ASN A 52 4.11 -10.05 4.95
N VAL A 53 3.11 -9.31 5.41
CA VAL A 53 2.65 -8.07 4.79
C VAL A 53 3.03 -6.92 5.70
N ASN A 54 3.90 -6.03 5.22
CA ASN A 54 4.33 -4.86 5.97
C ASN A 54 3.39 -3.68 5.65
N GLU A 55 2.87 -3.08 6.69
CA GLU A 55 1.94 -1.95 6.65
C GLU A 55 2.66 -0.61 6.69
N ASP A 56 3.85 -0.60 7.28
CA ASP A 56 4.67 0.60 7.37
C ASP A 56 5.26 0.96 6.00
N LEU A 57 4.69 2.00 5.39
CA LEU A 57 5.16 2.50 4.11
C LEU A 57 6.51 3.20 4.20
N THR A 58 6.88 3.67 5.38
CA THR A 58 8.16 4.33 5.62
C THR A 58 9.32 3.34 5.53
N ALA A 59 9.07 2.04 5.82
CA ALA A 59 10.03 0.95 5.64
C ALA A 59 10.48 0.79 4.18
N PHE A 60 9.68 1.27 3.22
CA PHE A 60 10.00 1.22 1.79
C PHE A 60 10.71 2.47 1.27
N LEU A 61 10.98 3.47 2.12
CA LEU A 61 11.80 4.62 1.75
C LEU A 61 13.23 4.18 1.41
N PRO A 62 13.92 4.86 0.48
CA PRO A 62 15.32 4.56 0.18
C PRO A 62 16.21 4.78 1.42
N ASP A 63 17.08 3.82 1.71
CA ASP A 63 18.01 3.87 2.86
C ASP A 63 18.97 5.08 2.81
N THR A 64 19.07 5.74 1.64
CA THR A 64 19.91 6.93 1.45
C THR A 64 19.25 8.23 1.86
N THR A 65 17.94 8.24 2.11
CA THR A 65 17.21 9.45 2.52
C THR A 65 17.46 9.77 3.98
N GLU A 66 17.53 11.07 4.29
CA GLU A 66 17.70 11.53 5.68
C GLU A 66 16.50 11.10 6.54
N THR A 67 15.31 11.14 5.99
CA THR A 67 14.09 10.65 6.68
C THR A 67 14.21 9.19 7.11
N ARG A 68 14.66 8.27 6.21
CA ARG A 68 14.82 6.85 6.59
C ARG A 68 15.89 6.63 7.64
N LYS A 69 17.01 7.38 7.52
CA LYS A 69 18.07 7.36 8.56
C LYS A 69 17.54 7.86 9.90
N GLY A 70 16.78 8.96 9.88
CA GLY A 70 16.15 9.50 11.08
C GLY A 70 15.18 8.51 11.71
N LEU A 71 14.29 7.89 10.92
CA LEU A 71 13.36 6.86 11.40
C LEU A 71 14.09 5.66 12.01
N THR A 72 15.19 5.20 11.39
CA THR A 72 16.00 4.10 11.96
C THR A 72 16.59 4.49 13.32
N VAL A 73 17.09 5.71 13.46
CA VAL A 73 17.57 6.20 14.77
C VAL A 73 16.42 6.30 15.77
N MET A 74 15.23 6.76 15.33
CA MET A 74 14.04 6.81 16.19
C MET A 74 13.64 5.41 16.67
N GLU A 75 13.62 4.43 15.77
CA GLU A 75 13.28 3.04 16.09
C GLU A 75 14.29 2.38 17.04
N ASP A 76 15.60 2.70 16.89
CA ASP A 76 16.67 2.07 17.65
C ASP A 76 16.91 2.73 19.03
N GLU A 77 16.74 4.07 19.14
CA GLU A 77 17.16 4.87 20.28
C GLU A 77 16.00 5.43 21.10
N PHE A 78 14.79 5.52 20.54
CA PHE A 78 13.62 6.12 21.19
C PHE A 78 12.45 5.15 21.25
N MET A 79 11.67 5.21 22.32
CA MET A 79 10.35 4.58 22.36
C MET A 79 9.33 5.51 21.71
N THR A 80 8.58 4.98 20.75
CA THR A 80 7.46 5.70 20.17
C THR A 80 6.19 5.34 20.94
N TYR A 81 5.77 6.25 21.79
CA TYR A 81 4.55 6.08 22.57
C TYR A 81 3.30 6.27 21.73
N GLY A 82 2.26 5.50 22.02
CA GLY A 82 0.94 5.69 21.44
C GLY A 82 0.40 7.08 21.77
N SER A 83 -0.30 7.70 20.82
CA SER A 83 -0.96 8.99 21.02
C SER A 83 -2.36 9.00 20.41
N ALA A 84 -3.21 9.89 20.94
CA ALA A 84 -4.56 10.09 20.45
C ALA A 84 -4.96 11.56 20.57
N ASP A 85 -5.49 12.12 19.48
CA ASP A 85 -6.15 13.43 19.50
C ASP A 85 -7.66 13.22 19.58
N VAL A 86 -8.25 13.71 20.65
CA VAL A 86 -9.69 13.58 20.94
C VAL A 86 -10.35 14.93 20.96
N MET A 87 -11.10 15.24 19.90
CA MET A 87 -11.92 16.43 19.85
C MET A 87 -13.30 16.13 20.43
N ILE A 88 -13.76 16.98 21.34
CA ILE A 88 -15.10 16.92 21.95
C ILE A 88 -15.84 18.22 21.58
N SER A 89 -16.93 18.09 20.84
CA SER A 89 -17.76 19.24 20.42
C SER A 89 -18.86 19.55 21.43
N ASN A 90 -19.35 20.78 21.39
CA ASN A 90 -20.45 21.27 22.24
C ASN A 90 -20.18 21.12 23.76
N ILE A 91 -18.95 21.42 24.16
CA ILE A 91 -18.47 21.31 25.54
C ILE A 91 -18.01 22.67 26.07
N THR A 92 -17.99 22.85 27.39
CA THR A 92 -17.38 24.02 28.05
C THR A 92 -15.98 23.74 28.52
N VAL A 93 -15.12 24.75 28.63
CA VAL A 93 -13.73 24.58 29.12
C VAL A 93 -13.69 23.85 30.47
N ASP A 94 -14.58 24.24 31.42
CA ASP A 94 -14.59 23.60 32.74
C ASP A 94 -14.91 22.10 32.72
N ILE A 95 -15.73 21.64 31.78
CA ILE A 95 -16.06 20.21 31.62
C ILE A 95 -14.93 19.52 30.89
N ALA A 96 -14.35 20.15 29.87
CA ALA A 96 -13.21 19.60 29.11
C ALA A 96 -12.00 19.41 30.04
N GLN A 97 -11.69 20.41 30.90
CA GLN A 97 -10.62 20.29 31.88
C GLN A 97 -10.84 19.14 32.86
N LYS A 98 -12.06 18.95 33.35
CA LYS A 98 -12.39 17.84 34.27
C LYS A 98 -12.23 16.48 33.56
N LEU A 99 -12.59 16.38 32.29
CA LEU A 99 -12.39 15.16 31.52
C LEU A 99 -10.90 14.91 31.25
N ALA A 100 -10.13 15.95 30.95
CA ALA A 100 -8.68 15.86 30.79
C ALA A 100 -8.01 15.37 32.08
N ASP A 101 -8.36 15.97 33.25
CA ASP A 101 -7.86 15.59 34.57
C ASP A 101 -8.27 14.14 34.95
N GLU A 102 -9.49 13.71 34.58
CA GLU A 102 -9.99 12.35 34.81
C GLU A 102 -9.21 11.35 33.97
N ILE A 103 -9.03 11.62 32.65
CA ILE A 103 -8.32 10.74 31.72
C ILE A 103 -6.83 10.67 32.07
N ALA A 104 -6.22 11.78 32.48
CA ALA A 104 -4.83 11.80 32.95
C ALA A 104 -4.57 10.92 34.17
N GLY A 105 -5.62 10.54 34.92
CA GLY A 105 -5.55 9.60 36.04
C GLY A 105 -5.67 8.13 35.65
N TYR A 106 -5.82 7.77 34.38
CA TYR A 106 -5.96 6.39 33.93
C TYR A 106 -4.60 5.67 33.88
N GLU A 107 -4.61 4.32 33.99
CA GLU A 107 -3.41 3.55 34.29
C GLU A 107 -2.33 3.64 33.23
N HIS A 108 -2.64 3.70 31.97
CA HIS A 108 -1.65 3.75 30.89
C HIS A 108 -1.61 5.10 30.16
N VAL A 109 -2.14 6.13 30.77
CA VAL A 109 -2.07 7.51 30.24
C VAL A 109 -0.89 8.22 30.88
N ALA A 110 0.11 8.57 30.06
CA ALA A 110 1.29 9.30 30.49
C ALA A 110 0.99 10.80 30.70
N SER A 111 0.23 11.41 29.78
CA SER A 111 -0.18 12.81 29.89
C SER A 111 -1.40 13.10 29.04
N VAL A 112 -2.15 14.13 29.42
CA VAL A 112 -3.20 14.75 28.60
C VAL A 112 -2.89 16.23 28.51
N ASP A 113 -2.65 16.68 27.27
CA ASP A 113 -2.40 18.09 27.00
C ASP A 113 -3.71 18.78 26.64
N PHE A 114 -4.11 19.73 27.46
CA PHE A 114 -5.32 20.55 27.29
C PHE A 114 -5.18 21.85 28.07
N ASP A 115 -5.45 22.96 27.40
CA ASP A 115 -5.57 24.30 28.02
C ASP A 115 -6.70 25.09 27.37
N ASP A 116 -6.94 26.30 27.81
CA ASP A 116 -7.96 27.22 27.29
C ASP A 116 -7.48 28.07 26.08
N SER A 117 -6.30 27.75 25.52
CA SER A 117 -5.76 28.40 24.35
C SER A 117 -6.54 28.04 23.07
N PRO A 118 -6.47 28.88 22.03
CA PRO A 118 -7.09 28.56 20.74
C PRO A 118 -6.56 27.28 20.07
N SER A 119 -5.44 26.73 20.55
CA SER A 119 -4.90 25.44 20.07
C SER A 119 -5.69 24.26 20.58
N HIS A 120 -6.29 24.37 21.77
CA HIS A 120 -7.00 23.26 22.43
C HIS A 120 -8.48 23.58 22.68
N PHE A 121 -8.92 24.85 22.64
CA PHE A 121 -10.32 25.20 22.81
C PHE A 121 -10.75 26.31 21.87
N ILE A 122 -11.69 26.00 20.96
CA ILE A 122 -12.26 26.96 20.01
C ILE A 122 -13.72 26.61 19.71
N ASP A 123 -14.60 27.60 19.59
CA ASP A 123 -16.01 27.44 19.20
C ASP A 123 -16.77 26.35 19.97
N SER A 124 -16.57 26.26 21.29
CA SER A 124 -17.13 25.20 22.15
C SER A 124 -16.69 23.78 21.79
N SER A 125 -15.56 23.63 21.15
CA SER A 125 -14.89 22.38 20.90
C SER A 125 -13.57 22.33 21.67
N ALA A 126 -13.30 21.22 22.34
CA ALA A 126 -12.07 20.95 23.06
C ALA A 126 -11.26 19.88 22.33
N LEU A 127 -9.96 20.06 22.21
CA LEU A 127 -9.00 19.08 21.70
C LEU A 127 -8.11 18.63 22.86
N LEU A 128 -8.21 17.35 23.20
CA LEU A 128 -7.36 16.69 24.16
C LEU A 128 -6.31 15.89 23.42
N SER A 129 -5.03 16.22 23.58
CA SER A 129 -3.92 15.41 23.06
C SER A 129 -3.43 14.49 24.14
N ILE A 130 -3.68 13.20 23.96
CA ILE A 130 -3.40 12.15 24.95
C ILE A 130 -2.14 11.40 24.53
N SER A 131 -1.18 11.26 25.43
CA SER A 131 0.01 10.41 25.26
C SER A 131 -0.07 9.24 26.23
N PHE A 132 0.28 8.05 25.75
CA PHE A 132 0.27 6.83 26.54
C PHE A 132 1.70 6.46 27.00
N ASP A 133 1.84 5.50 27.91
CA ASP A 133 3.12 5.02 28.44
C ASP A 133 3.66 3.76 27.72
N GLY A 134 3.02 3.36 26.62
CA GLY A 134 3.40 2.22 25.79
C GLY A 134 3.20 2.47 24.30
N GLU A 135 3.58 1.49 23.48
CA GLU A 135 3.46 1.55 22.02
C GLU A 135 2.00 1.43 21.57
N ALA A 136 1.69 1.96 20.38
CA ALA A 136 0.31 2.01 19.84
C ALA A 136 -0.29 0.61 19.57
N ASP A 137 0.54 -0.42 19.37
CA ASP A 137 0.15 -1.81 19.13
C ASP A 137 0.13 -2.68 20.40
N ASP A 138 0.43 -2.11 21.58
CA ASP A 138 0.34 -2.81 22.85
C ASP A 138 -1.14 -3.06 23.20
N PRO A 139 -1.56 -4.32 23.47
CA PRO A 139 -2.92 -4.64 23.86
C PRO A 139 -3.41 -3.93 25.13
N GLN A 140 -2.51 -3.48 26.00
CA GLN A 140 -2.85 -2.73 27.21
C GLN A 140 -3.26 -1.29 26.83
N ILE A 141 -2.53 -0.68 25.93
CA ILE A 141 -2.82 0.65 25.38
C ILE A 141 -4.12 0.64 24.58
N GLU A 142 -4.33 -0.40 23.75
CA GLU A 142 -5.59 -0.59 23.04
C GLU A 142 -6.79 -0.70 24.01
N GLY A 143 -6.62 -1.47 25.08
CA GLY A 143 -7.63 -1.62 26.13
C GLY A 143 -7.96 -0.30 26.84
N GLU A 144 -6.94 0.53 27.13
CA GLU A 144 -7.14 1.83 27.77
C GLU A 144 -7.80 2.84 26.80
N MET A 145 -7.42 2.81 25.52
CA MET A 145 -8.08 3.62 24.50
C MET A 145 -9.57 3.27 24.33
N ASP A 146 -9.92 1.99 24.43
CA ASP A 146 -11.32 1.56 24.42
C ASP A 146 -12.07 1.98 25.67
N HIS A 147 -11.42 2.03 26.83
CA HIS A 147 -11.97 2.58 28.06
C HIS A 147 -12.27 4.09 27.91
N ILE A 148 -11.36 4.85 27.30
CA ILE A 148 -11.56 6.27 26.99
C ILE A 148 -12.74 6.44 26.03
N LYS A 149 -12.84 5.67 24.97
CA LYS A 149 -13.97 5.69 24.02
C LYS A 149 -15.30 5.42 24.71
N GLU A 150 -15.37 4.41 25.59
CA GLU A 150 -16.59 4.10 26.34
C GLU A 150 -16.95 5.22 27.32
N ARG A 151 -15.97 5.85 27.97
CA ARG A 151 -16.19 6.99 28.86
C ARG A 151 -16.75 8.21 28.14
N LEU A 152 -16.32 8.42 26.90
CA LEU A 152 -16.69 9.58 26.09
C LEU A 152 -17.92 9.35 25.18
N LYS A 153 -18.52 8.16 25.19
CA LYS A 153 -19.60 7.78 24.26
C LYS A 153 -20.84 8.67 24.28
N ASP A 154 -21.11 9.34 25.42
CA ASP A 154 -22.26 10.23 25.58
C ASP A 154 -21.96 11.66 25.09
N TYR A 155 -20.74 11.93 24.63
CA TYR A 155 -20.30 13.20 24.07
C TYR A 155 -20.19 13.12 22.56
N ASP A 156 -20.24 14.27 21.89
CA ASP A 156 -20.00 14.38 20.45
C ASP A 156 -18.49 14.40 20.19
N THR A 157 -17.91 13.21 20.02
CA THR A 157 -16.45 13.01 19.97
C THR A 157 -15.95 12.58 18.61
N TYR A 158 -14.77 13.09 18.25
CA TYR A 158 -14.01 12.74 17.06
C TYR A 158 -12.60 12.35 17.52
N ILE A 159 -12.22 11.10 17.26
CA ILE A 159 -10.97 10.53 17.77
C ILE A 159 -10.06 10.20 16.61
N SER A 160 -8.89 10.83 16.58
CA SER A 160 -7.80 10.55 15.66
C SER A 160 -6.68 9.85 16.42
N SER A 161 -6.48 8.57 16.14
CA SER A 161 -5.44 7.75 16.77
C SER A 161 -5.12 6.55 15.89
N GLU A 162 -3.88 6.10 15.96
CA GLU A 162 -3.43 4.84 15.35
C GLU A 162 -3.63 3.64 16.30
N ILE A 163 -3.92 3.88 17.58
CA ILE A 163 -4.11 2.83 18.58
C ILE A 163 -5.33 1.97 18.26
N GLY A 164 -5.10 0.67 18.09
CA GLY A 164 -6.14 -0.30 17.70
C GLY A 164 -6.64 -0.14 16.26
N TYR A 165 -5.96 0.62 15.41
CA TYR A 165 -6.30 0.80 14.01
C TYR A 165 -5.45 -0.12 13.11
N ASP A 166 -6.05 -1.21 12.66
CA ASP A 166 -5.43 -2.12 11.69
C ASP A 166 -5.76 -1.65 10.27
N PHE A 167 -4.86 -0.84 9.70
CA PHE A 167 -4.98 -0.32 8.34
C PHE A 167 -5.07 -1.44 7.30
N SER A 168 -4.32 -2.53 7.48
CA SER A 168 -4.35 -3.66 6.54
C SER A 168 -5.67 -4.40 6.56
N ALA A 169 -6.27 -4.61 7.74
CA ALA A 169 -7.57 -5.26 7.84
C ALA A 169 -8.67 -4.41 7.20
N GLU A 170 -8.67 -3.09 7.41
CA GLU A 170 -9.65 -2.20 6.80
C GLU A 170 -9.45 -2.10 5.28
N LEU A 171 -8.21 -1.94 4.81
CA LEU A 171 -7.88 -1.97 3.40
C LEU A 171 -8.27 -3.32 2.75
N ALA A 172 -7.99 -4.45 3.41
CA ALA A 172 -8.37 -5.77 2.91
C ALA A 172 -9.89 -5.90 2.77
N LYS A 173 -10.67 -5.38 3.71
CA LYS A 173 -12.13 -5.39 3.69
C LYS A 173 -12.70 -4.57 2.52
N GLU A 174 -12.16 -3.37 2.29
CA GLU A 174 -12.53 -2.55 1.13
C GLU A 174 -12.15 -3.22 -0.19
N MET A 175 -10.96 -3.83 -0.25
CA MET A 175 -10.47 -4.52 -1.44
C MET A 175 -11.36 -5.69 -1.85
N VAL A 176 -12.06 -6.35 -0.92
CA VAL A 176 -13.07 -7.37 -1.25
C VAL A 176 -14.21 -6.76 -2.08
N GLY A 177 -14.68 -5.57 -1.72
CA GLY A 177 -15.70 -4.85 -2.49
C GLY A 177 -15.21 -4.48 -3.90
N VAL A 178 -14.01 -3.94 -4.00
CA VAL A 178 -13.37 -3.58 -5.29
C VAL A 178 -13.18 -4.82 -6.17
N LEU A 179 -12.69 -5.93 -5.59
CA LEU A 179 -12.54 -7.20 -6.31
C LEU A 179 -13.88 -7.75 -6.80
N ALA A 180 -14.95 -7.64 -6.01
CA ALA A 180 -16.28 -8.08 -6.42
C ALA A 180 -16.80 -7.26 -7.61
N ILE A 181 -16.65 -5.93 -7.57
CA ILE A 181 -17.02 -5.04 -8.67
C ILE A 181 -16.20 -5.37 -9.92
N ALA A 182 -14.88 -5.50 -9.77
CA ALA A 182 -13.98 -5.86 -10.87
C ALA A 182 -14.38 -7.20 -11.49
N ALA A 183 -14.67 -8.22 -10.67
CA ALA A 183 -15.12 -9.53 -11.13
C ALA A 183 -16.44 -9.45 -11.90
N ILE A 184 -17.42 -8.66 -11.44
CA ILE A 184 -18.70 -8.47 -12.14
C ILE A 184 -18.46 -7.81 -13.51
N VAL A 185 -17.65 -6.75 -13.58
CA VAL A 185 -17.33 -6.06 -14.83
C VAL A 185 -16.62 -7.02 -15.79
N ILE A 186 -15.64 -7.78 -15.30
CA ILE A 186 -14.89 -8.77 -16.07
C ILE A 186 -15.82 -9.87 -16.61
N ILE A 187 -16.67 -10.43 -15.77
CA ILE A 187 -17.65 -11.45 -16.20
C ILE A 187 -18.59 -10.87 -17.26
N ALA A 188 -19.08 -9.65 -17.12
CA ALA A 188 -19.90 -8.99 -18.11
C ALA A 188 -19.15 -8.84 -19.45
N VAL A 189 -17.92 -8.34 -19.44
CA VAL A 189 -17.08 -8.21 -20.64
C VAL A 189 -16.85 -9.57 -21.30
N LEU A 190 -16.51 -10.59 -20.49
CA LEU A 190 -16.29 -11.96 -21.00
C LEU A 190 -17.55 -12.56 -21.60
N LEU A 191 -18.72 -12.34 -21.02
CA LEU A 191 -20.01 -12.79 -21.59
C LEU A 191 -20.29 -12.13 -22.93
N PHE A 192 -19.92 -10.86 -23.11
CA PHE A 192 -20.07 -10.16 -24.37
C PHE A 192 -19.07 -10.61 -25.43
N THR A 193 -17.83 -10.92 -25.05
CA THR A 193 -16.72 -11.23 -25.97
C THR A 193 -16.63 -12.72 -26.29
N SER A 194 -17.09 -13.61 -25.41
CA SER A 194 -17.06 -15.05 -25.59
C SER A 194 -18.07 -15.52 -26.64
N ARG A 195 -17.88 -16.72 -27.16
CA ARG A 195 -18.82 -17.42 -28.04
C ARG A 195 -19.50 -18.63 -27.35
N SER A 196 -19.16 -18.86 -26.09
CA SER A 196 -19.72 -19.91 -25.24
C SER A 196 -19.71 -19.47 -23.78
N TYR A 197 -20.83 -19.61 -23.09
CA TYR A 197 -20.91 -19.28 -21.67
C TYR A 197 -19.93 -20.11 -20.80
N PHE A 198 -19.58 -21.32 -21.23
CA PHE A 198 -18.62 -22.15 -20.51
C PHE A 198 -17.17 -21.65 -20.63
N GLU A 199 -16.86 -20.82 -21.63
CA GLU A 199 -15.55 -20.15 -21.73
C GLU A 199 -15.29 -19.26 -20.53
N VAL A 200 -16.32 -18.58 -20.02
CA VAL A 200 -16.20 -17.70 -18.84
C VAL A 200 -15.82 -18.51 -17.60
N VAL A 201 -16.34 -19.75 -17.47
CA VAL A 201 -15.97 -20.66 -16.38
C VAL A 201 -14.50 -21.10 -16.50
N ILE A 202 -14.04 -21.43 -17.72
CA ILE A 202 -12.63 -21.77 -17.96
C ILE A 202 -11.73 -20.59 -17.61
N PHE A 203 -12.07 -19.36 -18.03
CA PHE A 203 -11.34 -18.16 -17.68
C PHE A 203 -11.27 -17.96 -16.15
N GLY A 204 -12.40 -18.10 -15.46
CA GLY A 204 -12.47 -18.01 -14.00
C GLY A 204 -11.50 -18.97 -13.31
N ILE A 205 -11.45 -20.24 -13.75
CA ILE A 205 -10.52 -21.24 -13.19
C ILE A 205 -9.07 -20.85 -13.48
N VAL A 206 -8.73 -20.44 -14.71
CA VAL A 206 -7.38 -20.05 -15.11
C VAL A 206 -6.90 -18.85 -14.29
N PHE A 207 -7.76 -17.84 -14.10
CA PHE A 207 -7.42 -16.65 -13.33
C PHE A 207 -7.29 -16.93 -11.84
N ALA A 208 -8.22 -17.75 -11.27
CA ALA A 208 -8.14 -18.13 -9.87
C ALA A 208 -6.84 -18.88 -9.57
N VAL A 209 -6.44 -19.82 -10.43
CA VAL A 209 -5.18 -20.55 -10.28
C VAL A 209 -3.98 -19.63 -10.45
N ALA A 210 -3.98 -18.72 -11.43
CA ALA A 210 -2.90 -17.77 -11.65
C ALA A 210 -2.72 -16.82 -10.45
N ALA A 211 -3.82 -16.26 -9.91
CA ALA A 211 -3.81 -15.40 -8.74
C ALA A 211 -3.32 -16.16 -7.49
N LEU A 212 -3.83 -17.38 -7.30
CA LEU A 212 -3.40 -18.25 -6.18
C LEU A 212 -1.90 -18.55 -6.24
N MET A 213 -1.37 -18.84 -7.43
CA MET A 213 0.05 -19.06 -7.63
C MET A 213 0.87 -17.80 -7.31
N ASN A 214 0.42 -16.64 -7.75
CA ASN A 214 1.10 -15.39 -7.47
C ASN A 214 1.11 -15.07 -5.98
N MET A 215 -0.06 -15.09 -5.34
CA MET A 215 -0.20 -14.78 -3.91
C MET A 215 0.55 -15.79 -3.03
N GLY A 216 0.39 -17.08 -3.27
CA GLY A 216 1.04 -18.12 -2.47
C GLY A 216 2.56 -18.15 -2.59
N THR A 217 3.11 -17.74 -3.73
CA THR A 217 4.56 -17.66 -3.93
C THR A 217 5.18 -16.35 -3.42
N ASN A 218 4.38 -15.38 -2.96
CA ASN A 218 4.89 -14.20 -2.27
C ASN A 218 5.65 -14.58 -0.98
N TYR A 219 5.29 -15.70 -0.36
CA TYR A 219 6.04 -16.24 0.78
C TYR A 219 7.55 -16.36 0.53
N TRP A 220 7.99 -16.62 -0.71
CA TRP A 220 9.41 -16.72 -1.05
C TRP A 220 10.13 -15.36 -1.14
N LEU A 221 9.37 -14.26 -1.17
CA LEU A 221 9.94 -12.91 -1.19
C LEU A 221 10.26 -12.41 0.22
N GLY A 222 9.80 -13.11 1.26
CA GLY A 222 9.92 -12.75 2.66
C GLY A 222 8.82 -11.79 3.08
N GLU A 223 8.91 -10.56 2.66
CA GLU A 223 8.00 -9.46 3.02
C GLU A 223 7.52 -8.73 1.77
N ILE A 224 6.28 -8.29 1.77
CA ILE A 224 5.67 -7.46 0.72
C ILE A 224 4.87 -6.32 1.33
N SER A 225 4.78 -5.19 0.62
CA SER A 225 3.95 -4.05 1.03
C SER A 225 2.46 -4.39 1.02
N SER A 226 1.70 -3.85 1.98
CA SER A 226 0.24 -3.92 2.03
C SER A 226 -0.41 -3.37 0.75
N ILE A 227 0.14 -2.30 0.17
CA ILE A 227 -0.29 -1.73 -1.11
C ILE A 227 -0.09 -2.73 -2.25
N THR A 228 1.11 -3.32 -2.35
CA THR A 228 1.41 -4.33 -3.38
C THR A 228 0.48 -5.54 -3.26
N ASN A 229 0.29 -6.03 -2.03
CA ASN A 229 -0.59 -7.17 -1.74
C ASN A 229 -2.03 -6.90 -2.20
N SER A 230 -2.55 -5.72 -1.92
CA SER A 230 -3.92 -5.31 -2.25
C SER A 230 -4.15 -5.15 -3.76
N ILE A 231 -3.20 -4.54 -4.47
CA ILE A 231 -3.35 -4.20 -5.89
C ILE A 231 -2.96 -5.37 -6.81
N ALA A 232 -2.05 -6.25 -6.37
CA ALA A 232 -1.45 -7.29 -7.22
C ALA A 232 -2.49 -8.19 -7.89
N VAL A 233 -3.51 -8.64 -7.15
CA VAL A 233 -4.55 -9.54 -7.68
C VAL A 233 -5.39 -8.84 -8.74
N ILE A 234 -5.76 -7.59 -8.51
CA ILE A 234 -6.59 -6.81 -9.45
C ILE A 234 -5.84 -6.55 -10.75
N LEU A 235 -4.61 -6.05 -10.66
CA LEU A 235 -3.79 -5.78 -11.84
C LEU A 235 -3.45 -7.06 -12.60
N GLN A 236 -3.14 -8.15 -11.89
CA GLN A 236 -2.91 -9.44 -12.53
C GLN A 236 -4.15 -9.92 -13.28
N LEU A 237 -5.34 -9.80 -12.68
CA LEU A 237 -6.59 -10.21 -13.30
C LEU A 237 -6.85 -9.42 -14.60
N VAL A 238 -6.69 -8.10 -14.55
CA VAL A 238 -6.88 -7.22 -15.72
C VAL A 238 -5.90 -7.54 -16.84
N LEU A 239 -4.62 -7.76 -16.51
CA LEU A 239 -3.58 -8.04 -17.51
C LEU A 239 -3.67 -9.47 -18.08
N ALA A 240 -4.13 -10.45 -17.27
CA ALA A 240 -4.23 -11.84 -17.71
C ALA A 240 -5.40 -12.12 -18.65
N ILE A 241 -6.46 -11.31 -18.57
CA ILE A 241 -7.70 -11.52 -19.33
C ILE A 241 -7.45 -11.50 -20.84
N ASP A 242 -6.63 -10.57 -21.31
CA ASP A 242 -6.32 -10.40 -22.73
C ASP A 242 -5.62 -11.63 -23.31
N TYR A 243 -4.74 -12.26 -22.53
CA TYR A 243 -4.01 -13.46 -22.96
C TYR A 243 -4.96 -14.64 -23.16
N ALA A 244 -5.89 -14.82 -22.24
CA ALA A 244 -6.88 -15.90 -22.34
C ALA A 244 -7.87 -15.67 -23.49
N ILE A 245 -8.32 -14.42 -23.72
CA ILE A 245 -9.19 -14.05 -24.83
C ILE A 245 -8.50 -14.28 -26.18
N ILE A 246 -7.25 -13.84 -26.35
CA ILE A 246 -6.50 -14.07 -27.58
C ILE A 246 -6.38 -15.56 -27.87
N PHE A 247 -6.05 -16.37 -26.83
CA PHE A 247 -5.90 -17.82 -27.01
C PHE A 247 -7.22 -18.49 -27.40
N ILE A 248 -8.34 -18.19 -26.72
CA ILE A 248 -9.64 -18.83 -27.02
C ILE A 248 -10.16 -18.44 -28.41
N HIS A 249 -10.02 -17.17 -28.82
CA HIS A 249 -10.40 -16.73 -30.15
C HIS A 249 -9.58 -17.46 -31.23
N ARG A 250 -8.27 -17.61 -31.01
CA ARG A 250 -7.43 -18.38 -31.93
C ARG A 250 -7.88 -19.85 -32.01
N TYR A 251 -8.22 -20.46 -30.86
CA TYR A 251 -8.77 -21.81 -30.82
C TYR A 251 -10.10 -21.92 -31.59
N GLN A 252 -11.01 -20.99 -31.43
CA GLN A 252 -12.29 -20.97 -32.15
C GLN A 252 -12.11 -20.85 -33.66
N ASP A 253 -11.16 -20.02 -34.08
CA ASP A 253 -10.86 -19.86 -35.52
C ASP A 253 -10.23 -21.14 -36.11
N GLU A 254 -9.41 -21.88 -35.36
CA GLU A 254 -8.83 -23.12 -35.84
C GLU A 254 -9.82 -24.28 -35.80
N VAL A 255 -10.72 -24.35 -34.82
CA VAL A 255 -11.84 -25.34 -34.77
C VAL A 255 -12.78 -25.15 -35.96
N ALA A 256 -13.04 -23.92 -36.39
CA ALA A 256 -13.87 -23.65 -37.57
C ALA A 256 -13.25 -24.20 -38.87
N LYS A 257 -11.93 -24.34 -38.94
CA LYS A 257 -11.20 -24.91 -40.10
C LYS A 257 -11.00 -26.42 -39.98
N ASN A 258 -10.75 -26.93 -38.77
CA ASN A 258 -10.51 -28.35 -38.50
C ASN A 258 -11.36 -28.79 -37.29
N PRO A 259 -12.36 -29.66 -37.53
CA PRO A 259 -13.27 -30.10 -36.46
C PRO A 259 -12.62 -31.03 -35.42
N ILE A 260 -11.37 -31.48 -35.63
CA ILE A 260 -10.63 -32.31 -34.70
C ILE A 260 -10.06 -31.43 -33.59
N VAL A 261 -10.72 -31.42 -32.43
CA VAL A 261 -10.41 -30.56 -31.28
C VAL A 261 -8.93 -30.56 -30.91
N LYS A 262 -8.29 -31.73 -30.91
CA LYS A 262 -6.87 -31.86 -30.55
C LYS A 262 -5.95 -31.15 -31.54
N GLU A 263 -6.19 -31.32 -32.83
CA GLU A 263 -5.35 -30.71 -33.87
C GLU A 263 -5.55 -29.19 -33.94
N ALA A 264 -6.82 -28.76 -33.87
CA ALA A 264 -7.17 -27.36 -33.81
C ALA A 264 -6.54 -26.67 -32.60
N LEU A 265 -6.53 -27.32 -31.43
CA LEU A 265 -5.93 -26.77 -30.22
C LEU A 265 -4.39 -26.66 -30.30
N ILE A 266 -3.71 -27.66 -30.89
CA ILE A 266 -2.26 -27.62 -31.13
C ILE A 266 -1.90 -26.47 -32.06
N GLU A 267 -2.65 -26.31 -33.14
CA GLU A 267 -2.42 -25.22 -34.11
C GLU A 267 -2.70 -23.84 -33.50
N ALA A 268 -3.78 -23.71 -32.75
CA ALA A 268 -4.12 -22.49 -32.02
C ALA A 268 -3.05 -22.11 -31.00
N LEU A 269 -2.61 -23.07 -30.18
CA LEU A 269 -1.60 -22.86 -29.15
C LEU A 269 -0.26 -22.44 -29.75
N SER A 270 0.17 -23.09 -30.85
CA SER A 270 1.44 -22.76 -31.53
C SER A 270 1.48 -21.32 -32.03
N LYS A 271 0.34 -20.78 -32.49
CA LYS A 271 0.22 -19.40 -32.95
C LYS A 271 0.06 -18.41 -31.80
N ALA A 272 -0.79 -18.78 -30.83
CA ALA A 272 -1.08 -17.92 -29.67
C ALA A 272 0.15 -17.69 -28.79
N ILE A 273 1.04 -18.69 -28.60
CA ILE A 273 2.28 -18.50 -27.82
C ILE A 273 3.09 -17.33 -28.38
N LEU A 274 3.27 -17.23 -29.68
CA LEU A 274 4.05 -16.14 -30.30
C LEU A 274 3.38 -14.78 -30.12
N GLU A 275 2.06 -14.72 -30.37
CA GLU A 275 1.29 -13.48 -30.30
C GLU A 275 1.25 -12.93 -28.87
N ILE A 276 0.91 -13.80 -27.91
CA ILE A 276 0.79 -13.45 -26.50
C ILE A 276 2.15 -13.13 -25.88
N SER A 277 3.18 -13.97 -26.15
CA SER A 277 4.52 -13.72 -25.63
C SER A 277 5.12 -12.41 -26.13
N SER A 278 4.88 -12.04 -27.38
CA SER A 278 5.34 -10.76 -27.92
C SER A 278 4.71 -9.55 -27.21
N SER A 279 3.40 -9.61 -26.92
CA SER A 279 2.70 -8.56 -26.18
C SER A 279 3.11 -8.53 -24.70
N SER A 280 3.14 -9.69 -24.04
CA SER A 280 3.45 -9.78 -22.63
C SER A 280 4.90 -9.38 -22.29
N LEU A 281 5.84 -9.60 -23.21
CA LEU A 281 7.24 -9.18 -23.03
C LEU A 281 7.35 -7.67 -22.85
N THR A 282 6.56 -6.89 -23.57
CA THR A 282 6.53 -5.42 -23.41
C THR A 282 6.03 -5.02 -22.02
N THR A 283 4.96 -5.66 -21.55
CA THR A 283 4.40 -5.40 -20.20
C THR A 283 5.39 -5.84 -19.11
N ILE A 284 5.97 -7.04 -19.24
CA ILE A 284 7.00 -7.55 -18.32
C ILE A 284 8.19 -6.59 -18.26
N SER A 285 8.67 -6.11 -19.42
CA SER A 285 9.80 -5.17 -19.46
C SER A 285 9.49 -3.85 -18.74
N GLY A 286 8.24 -3.34 -18.88
CA GLY A 286 7.80 -2.16 -18.15
C GLY A 286 7.74 -2.38 -16.64
N LEU A 287 7.25 -3.53 -16.19
CA LEU A 287 7.21 -3.87 -14.77
C LEU A 287 8.60 -4.16 -14.17
N ILE A 288 9.48 -4.80 -14.94
CA ILE A 288 10.89 -4.97 -14.54
C ILE A 288 11.55 -3.59 -14.37
N ALA A 289 11.21 -2.59 -15.19
CA ALA A 289 11.76 -1.25 -15.02
C ALA A 289 11.42 -0.63 -13.66
N LEU A 290 10.29 -0.99 -13.04
CA LEU A 290 9.95 -0.58 -11.66
C LEU A 290 10.96 -1.09 -10.63
N THR A 291 11.57 -2.25 -10.87
CA THR A 291 12.59 -2.81 -9.95
C THR A 291 13.89 -1.99 -9.91
N LEU A 292 14.07 -1.05 -10.85
CA LEU A 292 15.21 -0.13 -10.88
C LEU A 292 14.96 1.16 -10.10
N MET A 293 13.75 1.33 -9.54
CA MET A 293 13.43 2.49 -8.70
C MET A 293 14.20 2.43 -7.39
N GLN A 294 14.66 3.58 -6.92
CA GLN A 294 15.29 3.70 -5.60
C GLN A 294 14.27 3.51 -4.48
N PHE A 295 13.02 3.90 -4.70
CA PHE A 295 11.92 3.68 -3.77
C PHE A 295 11.54 2.20 -3.75
N ARG A 296 11.74 1.53 -2.60
CA ARG A 296 11.62 0.06 -2.46
C ARG A 296 10.21 -0.46 -2.78
N LEU A 297 9.18 0.36 -2.61
CA LEU A 297 7.82 0.02 -3.02
C LEU A 297 7.73 -0.25 -4.53
N GLY A 298 8.45 0.52 -5.37
CA GLY A 298 8.53 0.28 -6.81
C GLY A 298 9.18 -1.07 -7.13
N TYR A 299 10.24 -1.43 -6.40
CA TYR A 299 10.88 -2.74 -6.52
C TYR A 299 9.91 -3.87 -6.16
N ASP A 300 9.22 -3.76 -5.02
CA ASP A 300 8.26 -4.74 -4.53
C ASP A 300 7.11 -4.96 -5.53
N MET A 301 6.45 -3.89 -5.96
CA MET A 301 5.42 -3.94 -7.01
C MET A 301 5.96 -4.54 -8.31
N GLY A 302 7.15 -4.13 -8.74
CA GLY A 302 7.80 -4.61 -9.95
C GLY A 302 8.00 -6.12 -9.95
N VAL A 303 8.49 -6.67 -8.86
CA VAL A 303 8.73 -8.13 -8.70
C VAL A 303 7.41 -8.89 -8.63
N VAL A 304 6.48 -8.49 -7.76
CA VAL A 304 5.21 -9.20 -7.54
C VAL A 304 4.32 -9.19 -8.78
N LEU A 305 4.21 -8.06 -9.47
CA LEU A 305 3.40 -7.95 -10.68
C LEU A 305 4.04 -8.67 -11.87
N THR A 306 5.37 -8.58 -12.05
CA THR A 306 6.08 -9.34 -13.09
C THR A 306 5.87 -10.84 -12.90
N LYS A 307 6.05 -11.34 -11.69
CA LYS A 307 5.77 -12.72 -11.31
C LYS A 307 4.30 -13.09 -11.59
N GLY A 308 3.37 -12.21 -11.27
CA GLY A 308 1.94 -12.38 -11.52
C GLY A 308 1.63 -12.59 -13.02
N ILE A 309 2.23 -11.78 -13.90
CA ILE A 309 2.08 -11.95 -15.35
C ILE A 309 2.69 -13.29 -15.82
N ILE A 310 3.86 -13.65 -15.33
CA ILE A 310 4.49 -14.94 -15.66
C ILE A 310 3.60 -16.11 -15.22
N CYS A 311 3.04 -16.07 -14.01
CA CYS A 311 2.07 -17.05 -13.55
C CYS A 311 0.83 -17.13 -14.46
N SER A 312 0.32 -15.97 -14.91
CA SER A 312 -0.81 -15.91 -15.84
C SER A 312 -0.49 -16.50 -17.21
N LEU A 313 0.70 -16.23 -17.76
CA LEU A 313 1.15 -16.86 -19.01
C LEU A 313 1.28 -18.38 -18.88
N ILE A 314 1.86 -18.84 -17.80
CA ILE A 314 2.03 -20.27 -17.51
C ILE A 314 0.65 -20.95 -17.43
N THR A 315 -0.32 -20.36 -16.74
CA THR A 315 -1.68 -20.92 -16.63
C THR A 315 -2.42 -20.88 -17.97
N VAL A 316 -2.31 -19.81 -18.75
CA VAL A 316 -2.95 -19.72 -20.08
C VAL A 316 -2.33 -20.73 -21.06
N PHE A 317 -1.01 -20.90 -21.08
CA PHE A 317 -0.39 -21.82 -22.05
C PHE A 317 -0.42 -23.29 -21.63
N LEU A 318 -0.39 -23.59 -20.35
CA LEU A 318 -0.32 -24.98 -19.86
C LEU A 318 -1.65 -25.50 -19.32
N LEU A 319 -2.36 -24.74 -18.49
CA LEU A 319 -3.59 -25.17 -17.84
C LEU A 319 -4.81 -25.08 -18.77
N MET A 320 -4.96 -23.94 -19.46
CA MET A 320 -6.14 -23.65 -20.26
C MET A 320 -6.35 -24.69 -21.41
N PRO A 321 -5.33 -25.13 -22.18
CA PRO A 321 -5.50 -26.20 -23.16
C PRO A 321 -6.01 -27.52 -22.56
N GLY A 322 -5.55 -27.86 -21.36
CA GLY A 322 -6.02 -29.02 -20.61
C GLY A 322 -7.51 -28.94 -20.27
N LEU A 323 -7.97 -27.76 -19.80
CA LEU A 323 -9.37 -27.50 -19.48
C LEU A 323 -10.26 -27.55 -20.74
N ILE A 324 -9.83 -26.95 -21.85
CA ILE A 324 -10.55 -27.02 -23.14
C ILE A 324 -10.73 -28.46 -23.60
N MET A 325 -9.67 -29.28 -23.47
CA MET A 325 -9.71 -30.69 -23.84
C MET A 325 -10.57 -31.56 -22.90
N LEU A 326 -10.74 -31.13 -21.65
CA LEU A 326 -11.58 -31.83 -20.66
C LEU A 326 -13.06 -31.57 -20.88
N PHE A 327 -13.42 -30.39 -21.35
CA PHE A 327 -14.80 -29.92 -21.44
C PHE A 327 -15.29 -29.55 -22.88
N PRO A 328 -14.93 -30.29 -23.96
CA PRO A 328 -15.28 -29.90 -25.31
C PRO A 328 -16.79 -29.98 -25.58
N ARG A 329 -17.50 -30.89 -24.87
CA ARG A 329 -18.94 -31.04 -25.00
C ARG A 329 -19.71 -29.87 -24.38
N GLN A 330 -19.24 -29.38 -23.23
CA GLN A 330 -19.83 -28.22 -22.53
C GLN A 330 -19.64 -26.96 -23.35
N LEU A 331 -18.44 -26.71 -23.88
CA LEU A 331 -18.12 -25.59 -24.77
C LEU A 331 -19.06 -25.58 -25.99
N LYS A 332 -19.30 -26.74 -26.61
CA LYS A 332 -20.21 -26.83 -27.76
C LYS A 332 -21.67 -26.65 -27.36
N LYS A 333 -22.08 -27.17 -26.19
CA LYS A 333 -23.49 -27.11 -25.71
C LYS A 333 -23.93 -25.71 -25.32
N THR A 334 -23.01 -24.92 -24.78
CA THR A 334 -23.26 -23.55 -24.31
C THR A 334 -22.86 -22.49 -25.33
N ALA A 335 -22.54 -22.89 -26.55
CA ALA A 335 -22.22 -21.97 -27.65
C ALA A 335 -23.42 -21.08 -27.99
N HIS A 336 -23.18 -19.80 -28.15
CA HIS A 336 -24.16 -18.79 -28.52
C HIS A 336 -23.68 -17.93 -29.68
N ARG A 337 -24.59 -17.16 -30.25
CA ARG A 337 -24.25 -16.21 -31.33
C ARG A 337 -23.35 -15.11 -30.78
N ASN A 338 -22.33 -14.74 -31.56
CA ASN A 338 -21.49 -13.60 -31.21
C ASN A 338 -22.34 -12.34 -30.99
N LEU A 339 -22.24 -11.77 -29.77
CA LEU A 339 -22.97 -10.56 -29.37
C LEU A 339 -22.31 -9.28 -29.91
N ILE A 340 -21.02 -9.34 -30.26
CA ILE A 340 -20.32 -8.20 -30.82
C ILE A 340 -20.74 -8.01 -32.29
N PRO A 341 -21.35 -6.85 -32.63
CA PRO A 341 -21.70 -6.54 -34.01
C PRO A 341 -20.46 -6.40 -34.88
N SER A 342 -20.59 -6.62 -36.19
CA SER A 342 -19.46 -6.42 -37.10
C SER A 342 -19.11 -4.93 -37.21
N ILE A 343 -17.88 -4.59 -36.79
CA ILE A 343 -17.36 -3.21 -36.77
C ILE A 343 -16.69 -2.78 -38.09
N ARG A 344 -17.02 -3.46 -39.21
CA ARG A 344 -16.43 -3.14 -40.52
C ARG A 344 -16.60 -1.69 -40.92
N GLY A 345 -17.78 -1.09 -40.66
CA GLY A 345 -18.04 0.32 -40.93
C GLY A 345 -17.15 1.25 -40.13
N TRP A 346 -16.93 0.95 -38.87
CA TRP A 346 -16.04 1.68 -37.99
C TRP A 346 -14.57 1.58 -38.44
N GLY A 347 -14.12 0.39 -38.81
CA GLY A 347 -12.78 0.19 -39.36
C GLY A 347 -12.55 1.00 -40.66
N SER A 348 -13.54 1.06 -41.55
CA SER A 348 -13.47 1.89 -42.77
C SER A 348 -13.42 3.39 -42.44
N PHE A 349 -14.19 3.86 -41.46
CA PHE A 349 -14.14 5.24 -40.94
C PHE A 349 -12.76 5.60 -40.42
N LEU A 350 -12.20 4.76 -39.52
CA LEU A 350 -10.87 4.95 -38.96
C LEU A 350 -9.78 5.00 -40.03
N THR A 351 -9.86 4.10 -41.04
CA THR A 351 -8.89 4.06 -42.12
C THR A 351 -8.95 5.33 -43.01
N LYS A 352 -10.15 5.86 -43.25
CA LYS A 352 -10.33 7.12 -44.00
C LYS A 352 -9.84 8.34 -43.21
N SER A 353 -10.05 8.34 -41.89
CA SER A 353 -9.74 9.47 -41.00
C SER A 353 -8.38 9.34 -40.31
N LYS A 354 -7.52 8.40 -40.71
CA LYS A 354 -6.26 8.09 -40.01
C LYS A 354 -5.35 9.31 -39.81
N TYR A 355 -5.23 10.19 -40.81
CA TYR A 355 -4.41 11.40 -40.66
C TYR A 355 -5.05 12.46 -39.77
N CYS A 356 -6.38 12.54 -39.71
CA CYS A 356 -7.09 13.43 -38.80
C CYS A 356 -6.81 13.06 -37.33
N PHE A 357 -6.87 11.78 -37.02
CA PHE A 357 -6.54 11.30 -35.66
C PHE A 357 -5.10 11.60 -35.28
N VAL A 358 -4.14 11.42 -36.16
CA VAL A 358 -2.74 11.78 -35.88
C VAL A 358 -2.60 13.26 -35.49
N TRP A 359 -3.26 14.16 -36.22
CA TRP A 359 -3.23 15.59 -35.93
C TRP A 359 -3.94 15.92 -34.62
N ILE A 360 -5.06 15.25 -34.30
CA ILE A 360 -5.75 15.40 -33.03
C ILE A 360 -4.84 15.00 -31.88
N PHE A 361 -4.15 13.86 -31.96
CA PHE A 361 -3.21 13.43 -30.91
C PHE A 361 -2.03 14.39 -30.77
N LEU A 362 -1.45 14.84 -31.87
CA LEU A 362 -0.38 15.84 -31.84
C LEU A 362 -0.81 17.16 -31.20
N LEU A 363 -2.08 17.55 -31.35
CA LEU A 363 -2.62 18.74 -30.71
C LEU A 363 -2.89 18.55 -29.21
N ILE A 364 -3.38 17.37 -28.82
CA ILE A 364 -3.67 17.07 -27.40
C ILE A 364 -2.39 16.90 -26.58
N LEU A 365 -1.32 16.37 -27.18
CA LEU A 365 -0.07 16.02 -26.48
C LEU A 365 0.59 17.20 -25.73
N PRO A 366 0.69 18.43 -26.30
CA PRO A 366 1.22 19.57 -25.57
C PRO A 366 0.37 19.96 -24.35
N PHE A 367 -0.98 19.88 -24.48
CA PHE A 367 -1.88 20.15 -23.36
C PHE A 367 -1.73 19.11 -22.26
N ALA A 368 -1.70 17.83 -22.61
CA ALA A 368 -1.48 16.75 -21.66
C ALA A 368 -0.13 16.89 -20.95
N PHE A 369 0.93 17.25 -21.67
CA PHE A 369 2.24 17.50 -21.11
C PHE A 369 2.25 18.71 -20.16
N TYR A 370 1.57 19.81 -20.53
CA TYR A 370 1.45 21.00 -19.69
C TYR A 370 0.76 20.68 -18.38
N TYR A 371 -0.41 20.01 -18.41
CA TYR A 371 -1.13 19.65 -17.20
C TYR A 371 -0.42 18.57 -16.36
N SER A 372 0.27 17.63 -17.01
CA SER A 372 1.09 16.62 -16.31
C SER A 372 2.21 17.25 -15.48
N ARG A 373 2.75 18.41 -15.91
CA ARG A 373 3.78 19.13 -15.13
C ARG A 373 3.23 19.93 -13.96
N GLN A 374 1.92 20.13 -13.89
CA GLN A 374 1.26 20.81 -12.78
C GLN A 374 0.78 19.83 -11.70
N THR A 375 0.96 18.53 -11.92
CA THR A 375 0.62 17.51 -10.92
C THR A 375 1.58 17.65 -9.75
N GLU A 376 1.06 17.91 -8.59
CA GLU A 376 1.81 17.88 -7.34
C GLU A 376 2.00 16.42 -6.93
N TYR A 377 3.23 16.05 -6.70
CA TYR A 377 3.59 14.72 -6.20
C TYR A 377 3.84 14.86 -4.71
N ALA A 378 2.86 14.48 -3.90
CA ALA A 378 3.00 14.38 -2.46
C ALA A 378 2.96 12.91 -2.05
N PHE A 379 3.90 12.52 -1.21
CA PHE A 379 3.87 11.24 -0.52
C PHE A 379 3.76 11.55 0.96
N SER A 380 2.61 11.28 1.55
CA SER A 380 2.42 11.39 2.98
C SER A 380 1.43 10.31 3.44
N ASP A 381 1.57 9.89 4.67
CA ASP A 381 0.68 8.95 5.32
C ASP A 381 -0.77 9.48 5.36
N LYS A 382 -0.94 10.77 5.63
CA LYS A 382 -2.23 11.46 5.52
C LYS A 382 -2.88 11.28 4.14
N SER A 383 -2.10 11.43 3.05
CA SER A 383 -2.64 11.30 1.68
C SER A 383 -3.14 9.89 1.35
N ILE A 384 -2.62 8.87 2.00
CA ILE A 384 -3.01 7.47 1.79
C ILE A 384 -4.23 7.13 2.64
N THR A 385 -4.25 7.55 3.90
CA THR A 385 -5.42 7.40 4.77
C THR A 385 -6.64 8.20 4.28
N GLU A 386 -6.44 9.28 3.53
CA GLU A 386 -7.51 10.03 2.87
C GLU A 386 -8.24 9.24 1.76
N ILE A 387 -7.65 8.20 1.20
CA ILE A 387 -8.27 7.39 0.14
C ILE A 387 -9.33 6.46 0.71
N VAL A 388 -9.17 5.98 1.94
CA VAL A 388 -10.06 5.03 2.60
C VAL A 388 -11.03 5.77 3.52
N TYR A 389 -12.33 5.54 3.37
CA TYR A 389 -13.32 6.11 4.28
C TYR A 389 -13.28 5.38 5.63
N SER A 390 -12.82 6.05 6.67
CA SER A 390 -12.78 5.54 8.04
C SER A 390 -13.31 6.57 9.04
N PRO A 391 -13.81 6.16 10.21
CA PRO A 391 -14.17 7.08 11.28
C PRO A 391 -12.99 7.97 11.71
N THR A 392 -11.78 7.43 11.72
CA THR A 392 -10.55 8.17 12.02
C THR A 392 -10.31 9.29 11.02
N ARG A 393 -10.53 9.05 9.72
CA ARG A 393 -10.46 10.07 8.68
C ARG A 393 -11.49 11.20 8.89
N GLU A 394 -12.73 10.83 9.19
CA GLU A 394 -13.76 11.83 9.50
C GLU A 394 -13.36 12.68 10.71
N ALA A 395 -12.80 12.03 11.75
CA ALA A 395 -12.27 12.72 12.92
C ALA A 395 -11.10 13.65 12.55
N MET A 396 -10.11 13.19 11.79
CA MET A 396 -9.00 14.02 11.32
C MET A 396 -9.49 15.26 10.57
N HIS A 397 -10.42 15.12 9.62
CA HIS A 397 -10.97 16.27 8.90
C HIS A 397 -11.71 17.24 9.83
N LYS A 398 -12.47 16.71 10.77
CA LYS A 398 -13.19 17.55 11.75
C LYS A 398 -12.24 18.31 12.67
N ILE A 399 -11.18 17.65 13.14
CA ILE A 399 -10.16 18.28 13.98
C ILE A 399 -9.43 19.37 13.17
N SER A 400 -8.98 19.04 11.97
CA SER A 400 -8.29 19.95 11.06
C SER A 400 -9.14 21.17 10.67
N ASP A 401 -10.43 20.97 10.36
CA ASP A 401 -11.37 22.06 10.04
C ASP A 401 -11.58 23.00 11.24
N THR A 402 -11.44 22.50 12.47
CA THR A 402 -11.74 23.26 13.70
C THR A 402 -10.49 23.92 14.28
N PHE A 403 -9.38 23.17 14.40
CA PHE A 403 -8.15 23.60 15.07
C PHE A 403 -7.01 23.98 14.12
N ALA A 404 -7.26 23.95 12.81
CA ALA A 404 -6.31 24.05 11.72
C ALA A 404 -5.31 22.87 11.67
N ASP A 405 -4.77 22.60 10.48
CA ASP A 405 -3.76 21.57 10.29
C ASP A 405 -2.45 22.00 10.95
N SER A 406 -1.86 21.11 11.75
CA SER A 406 -0.46 21.22 12.15
C SER A 406 0.33 20.01 11.63
N ASN A 407 1.54 20.27 11.14
CA ASN A 407 2.46 19.22 10.75
C ASN A 407 3.65 19.27 11.69
N VAL A 408 3.81 18.23 12.49
CA VAL A 408 4.95 18.11 13.39
C VAL A 408 6.12 17.45 12.66
N ILE A 409 7.26 18.10 12.63
CA ILE A 409 8.51 17.54 12.10
C ILE A 409 9.45 17.30 13.28
N ALA A 410 9.89 16.07 13.46
CA ALA A 410 10.91 15.70 14.42
C ALA A 410 12.30 15.81 13.77
N ALA A 411 13.17 16.67 14.27
CA ALA A 411 14.56 16.76 13.86
C ALA A 411 15.47 16.12 14.92
N ILE A 412 16.24 15.12 14.52
CA ILE A 412 17.19 14.44 15.40
C ILE A 412 18.52 15.16 15.37
N VAL A 413 19.03 15.58 16.51
CA VAL A 413 20.29 16.29 16.66
C VAL A 413 21.18 15.55 17.67
N PRO A 414 22.54 15.67 17.58
CA PRO A 414 23.45 15.07 18.54
C PRO A 414 23.22 15.62 19.94
N SER A 415 23.18 14.73 20.93
CA SER A 415 23.03 15.09 22.34
C SER A 415 24.20 15.93 22.88
N GLY A 416 23.92 16.75 23.87
CA GLY A 416 24.92 17.51 24.65
C GLY A 416 25.42 18.81 23.99
N ALA A 417 24.97 19.14 22.75
CA ALA A 417 25.39 20.38 22.07
C ALA A 417 24.31 21.48 22.21
N TYR A 418 23.87 21.77 23.42
CA TYR A 418 22.73 22.66 23.72
C TYR A 418 22.85 24.09 23.16
N GLU A 419 24.05 24.66 23.09
CA GLU A 419 24.26 25.96 22.47
C GLU A 419 24.00 25.95 20.95
N ASN A 420 24.37 24.85 20.29
CA ASN A 420 24.07 24.64 18.88
C ASN A 420 22.58 24.44 18.67
N GLU A 421 21.93 23.62 19.51
CA GLU A 421 20.50 23.41 19.52
C GLU A 421 19.74 24.73 19.69
N LYS A 422 20.08 25.53 20.72
CA LYS A 422 19.50 26.86 20.96
C LYS A 422 19.63 27.79 19.74
N SER A 423 20.77 27.72 19.05
CA SER A 423 20.99 28.48 17.82
C SER A 423 20.07 28.00 16.68
N ILE A 424 19.88 26.69 16.52
CA ILE A 424 18.96 26.08 15.53
C ILE A 424 17.52 26.45 15.86
N LEU A 425 17.08 26.28 17.12
CA LEU A 425 15.73 26.62 17.57
C LEU A 425 15.40 28.09 17.27
N ASN A 426 16.34 29.02 17.59
CA ASN A 426 16.19 30.44 17.30
C ASN A 426 16.22 30.78 15.80
N ALA A 427 16.88 30.00 14.98
CA ALA A 427 16.89 30.20 13.53
C ALA A 427 15.57 29.69 12.89
N VAL A 428 15.11 28.54 13.31
CA VAL A 428 13.90 27.89 12.77
C VAL A 428 12.63 28.62 13.25
N SER A 429 12.57 29.09 14.50
CA SER A 429 11.41 29.86 15.02
C SER A 429 11.14 31.18 14.26
N LYS A 430 12.13 31.64 13.46
CA LYS A 430 11.97 32.83 12.61
C LYS A 430 11.61 32.53 11.16
N MET A 431 11.45 31.27 10.80
CA MET A 431 11.05 30.88 9.45
C MET A 431 9.56 31.10 9.26
N ASP A 432 9.18 31.45 8.03
CA ASP A 432 7.78 31.55 7.67
C ASP A 432 7.10 30.18 7.79
N HIS A 433 5.87 30.16 8.24
CA HIS A 433 5.05 28.94 8.43
C HIS A 433 5.48 28.03 9.59
N VAL A 434 6.37 28.45 10.47
CA VAL A 434 6.67 27.75 11.73
C VAL A 434 5.86 28.38 12.85
N ARG A 435 5.03 27.56 13.53
CA ARG A 435 4.20 27.98 14.66
C ARG A 435 4.96 27.92 15.96
N ASN A 436 5.56 26.78 16.23
CA ASN A 436 6.31 26.53 17.45
C ASN A 436 7.53 25.66 17.17
N VAL A 437 8.54 25.78 18.01
CA VAL A 437 9.74 24.96 17.97
C VAL A 437 10.07 24.58 19.40
N THR A 438 10.12 23.30 19.69
CA THR A 438 10.36 22.78 21.02
C THR A 438 11.57 21.85 21.03
N GLY A 439 12.50 22.10 21.90
CA GLY A 439 13.67 21.27 22.16
C GLY A 439 14.19 21.49 23.57
N LEU A 440 15.09 20.67 24.07
CA LEU A 440 15.59 20.77 25.45
C LEU A 440 16.16 22.15 25.78
N ALA A 441 16.79 22.80 24.79
CA ALA A 441 17.45 24.09 25.01
C ALA A 441 16.49 25.30 25.05
N ASN A 442 15.17 25.10 24.92
CA ASN A 442 14.17 26.18 25.06
C ASN A 442 12.97 25.83 25.94
N ILE A 443 12.96 24.65 26.58
CA ILE A 443 11.96 24.33 27.59
C ILE A 443 12.23 25.15 28.86
N GLU A 444 11.32 26.06 29.18
CA GLU A 444 11.39 26.90 30.38
C GLU A 444 10.86 26.13 31.59
N THR A 445 11.63 26.13 32.68
CA THR A 445 11.15 25.75 34.00
C THR A 445 10.38 26.92 34.62
N GLY A 446 9.49 26.66 35.58
CA GLY A 446 8.55 27.65 36.13
C GLY A 446 9.15 28.97 36.64
N ASP A 447 10.47 29.09 36.77
CA ASP A 447 11.21 30.29 37.25
C ASP A 447 11.92 31.06 36.14
N GLY A 448 11.63 30.77 34.86
CA GLY A 448 12.26 31.43 33.71
C GLY A 448 13.68 30.95 33.39
N HIS A 449 14.09 29.80 33.95
CA HIS A 449 15.32 29.11 33.58
C HIS A 449 15.00 28.07 32.52
N VAL A 450 15.96 27.86 31.62
CA VAL A 450 15.85 26.79 30.60
C VAL A 450 16.36 25.48 31.20
N LEU A 451 15.73 24.37 30.84
CA LEU A 451 16.04 23.03 31.37
C LEU A 451 17.55 22.66 31.23
N THR A 452 18.21 23.17 30.20
CA THR A 452 19.65 22.93 29.92
C THR A 452 20.58 23.93 30.61
N ASP A 453 20.06 24.90 31.37
CA ASP A 453 20.91 25.85 32.10
C ASP A 453 21.62 25.12 33.26
N PRO A 454 22.88 25.49 33.58
CA PRO A 454 23.60 24.89 34.70
C PRO A 454 22.96 25.29 36.03
N TYR A 455 22.33 24.36 36.69
CA TYR A 455 21.74 24.57 38.01
C TYR A 455 22.81 24.73 39.09
N THR A 456 22.58 25.64 39.99
CA THR A 456 23.36 25.78 41.25
C THR A 456 22.56 25.20 42.40
N PRO A 457 23.20 24.79 43.53
CA PRO A 457 22.46 24.32 44.73
C PRO A 457 21.38 25.29 45.22
N ARG A 458 21.59 26.59 44.96
CA ARG A 458 20.63 27.63 45.36
C ARG A 458 19.42 27.67 44.44
N MET A 459 19.61 27.50 43.14
CA MET A 459 18.51 27.40 42.20
C MET A 459 17.68 26.12 42.42
N LEU A 460 18.37 25.02 42.76
CA LEU A 460 17.70 23.77 43.11
C LEU A 460 16.87 23.91 44.38
N ALA A 461 17.36 24.65 45.39
CA ALA A 461 16.63 24.94 46.62
C ALA A 461 15.35 25.75 46.36
N GLU A 462 15.45 26.77 45.49
CA GLU A 462 14.30 27.59 45.07
C GLU A 462 13.28 26.79 44.22
N LEU A 463 13.77 25.98 43.28
CA LEU A 463 12.91 25.17 42.39
C LEU A 463 12.13 24.07 43.12
N LEU A 464 12.76 23.42 44.08
CA LEU A 464 12.15 22.32 44.84
C LEU A 464 11.49 22.76 46.16
N ASP A 465 11.51 24.07 46.46
CA ASP A 465 11.01 24.66 47.71
C ASP A 465 11.60 23.94 48.94
N ILE A 466 12.91 23.68 48.93
CA ILE A 466 13.68 23.02 50.00
C ILE A 466 14.75 23.96 50.52
N ASP A 467 15.24 23.66 51.75
CA ASP A 467 16.34 24.44 52.30
C ASP A 467 17.67 24.21 51.55
N TYR A 468 18.55 25.20 51.62
CA TYR A 468 19.82 25.19 50.88
C TYR A 468 20.75 24.03 51.28
N GLU A 469 20.72 23.58 52.58
CA GLU A 469 21.57 22.48 53.02
C GLU A 469 21.10 21.15 52.40
N THR A 470 19.79 20.95 52.34
CA THR A 470 19.17 19.78 51.65
C THR A 470 19.45 19.82 50.15
N ALA A 471 19.30 20.96 49.51
CA ALA A 471 19.65 21.13 48.09
C ALA A 471 21.14 20.90 47.81
N LEU A 472 22.03 21.35 48.69
CA LEU A 472 23.46 21.12 48.57
C LEU A 472 23.80 19.62 48.73
N LEU A 473 23.13 18.91 49.66
CA LEU A 473 23.29 17.47 49.84
C LEU A 473 22.81 16.68 48.64
N LEU A 474 21.67 17.05 48.07
CA LEU A 474 21.16 16.46 46.81
C LEU A 474 22.12 16.70 45.66
N PHE A 475 22.60 17.92 45.50
CA PHE A 475 23.58 18.30 44.46
C PHE A 475 24.92 17.56 44.61
N GLN A 476 25.40 17.33 45.81
CA GLN A 476 26.63 16.57 46.11
C GLN A 476 26.44 15.05 46.07
N GLY A 477 25.26 14.56 46.46
CA GLY A 477 24.96 13.13 46.60
C GLY A 477 24.57 12.45 45.30
N TYR A 478 23.85 13.14 44.44
CA TYR A 478 23.36 12.57 43.19
C TYR A 478 24.17 12.99 41.95
N GLY A 479 25.07 14.02 42.11
CA GLY A 479 25.84 14.54 40.96
C GLY A 479 25.00 14.60 39.74
N VAL A 480 23.96 15.48 39.74
CA VAL A 480 23.03 15.61 38.60
C VAL A 480 23.82 15.86 37.33
N LYS A 481 24.12 14.80 36.65
CA LYS A 481 24.69 14.88 35.30
C LYS A 481 23.55 15.26 34.36
N HIS A 482 23.83 16.17 33.43
CA HIS A 482 22.91 16.51 32.36
C HIS A 482 22.35 15.26 31.65
N GLU A 483 23.12 14.18 31.58
CA GLU A 483 22.79 12.88 31.01
C GLU A 483 21.56 12.21 31.66
N GLU A 484 21.31 12.40 32.97
CA GLU A 484 20.14 11.82 33.64
C GLU A 484 18.82 12.55 33.29
N TYR A 485 18.88 13.84 32.97
CA TYR A 485 17.72 14.58 32.47
C TYR A 485 17.30 14.17 31.04
N GLN A 486 18.24 13.75 30.22
CA GLN A 486 17.98 13.33 28.85
C GLN A 486 17.12 12.08 28.80
N VAL A 487 17.35 11.11 29.66
CA VAL A 487 16.56 9.87 29.78
C VAL A 487 15.13 10.17 30.23
N PHE A 488 14.95 11.15 31.13
CA PHE A 488 13.62 11.50 31.66
C PHE A 488 12.70 12.15 30.60
N PHE A 489 13.28 12.82 29.60
CA PHE A 489 12.53 13.47 28.51
C PHE A 489 12.53 12.67 27.20
N GLY A 490 12.86 11.38 27.24
CA GLY A 490 12.79 10.50 26.06
C GLY A 490 13.94 10.66 25.07
N ASN A 491 15.04 11.30 25.48
CA ASN A 491 16.22 11.43 24.63
C ASN A 491 17.22 10.29 24.91
N SER A 492 17.91 9.83 23.88
CA SER A 492 18.99 8.84 24.03
C SER A 492 20.32 9.51 24.42
N ASP A 493 21.30 8.68 24.84
CA ASP A 493 22.64 9.16 25.20
C ASP A 493 23.36 9.85 24.00
N GLU A 494 23.02 9.47 22.77
CA GLU A 494 23.66 9.97 21.55
C GLU A 494 22.85 11.04 20.82
N TYR A 495 21.53 11.02 20.95
CA TYR A 495 20.61 11.86 20.17
C TYR A 495 19.54 12.52 21.03
N GLN A 496 19.09 13.67 20.60
CA GLN A 496 17.94 14.37 21.17
C GLN A 496 16.99 14.85 20.05
N VAL A 497 15.70 14.96 20.37
CA VAL A 497 14.67 15.34 19.41
C VAL A 497 14.32 16.81 19.55
N VAL A 498 14.24 17.51 18.44
CA VAL A 498 13.71 18.86 18.32
C VAL A 498 12.41 18.77 17.54
N LEU A 499 11.31 19.19 18.15
CA LEU A 499 9.99 19.20 17.52
C LEU A 499 9.75 20.56 16.87
N LEU A 500 9.35 20.51 15.62
CA LEU A 500 8.99 21.67 14.80
C LEU A 500 7.51 21.55 14.45
N ASP A 501 6.68 22.45 14.98
CA ASP A 501 5.28 22.55 14.61
C ASP A 501 5.15 23.57 13.45
N MET A 502 4.67 23.10 12.32
CA MET A 502 4.55 23.87 11.09
C MET A 502 3.10 23.92 10.60
N PHE A 503 2.75 25.01 9.97
CA PHE A 503 1.45 25.22 9.30
C PHE A 503 1.37 24.56 7.95
#